data_8b0f41fba642f4a46a23176ce443f9cf
#
_entry.id   8b0f41fba642f4a46a23176ce443f9cf
#
_cell.length_a   1.000
_cell.length_b   1.000
_cell.length_c   1.000
_cell.angle_alpha   90.00
_cell.angle_beta   90.00
_cell.angle_gamma   90.00
#
_symmetry.space_group_name_H-M   'P 1'
#
loop_
_entity.id
_entity.type
_entity.pdbx_description
1 polymer ?
#
loop_
_entity_poly.entity_id
_entity_poly.type
_entity_poly.pdbx_seq_one_letter_code
_entity_poly.pdbx_strand_id
1 'polypeptide(L)'
;MKLAPILVALPLLFLAVPPSAAGDDPRYSPAWANIAPQRVIKHAGPDGDSLVKAVAALQPGDQLVIAAGTYSVDRLWDIGVSGTAEAPIWIVAEEGAQVILTRPDDKQNVLNIGQGGDVRYLCLRGVEITGGSHGLRLGRCREVWIDRCHIHHTGQVCLSANSADTSRLFLTRNHLHHGGGHGEGMYLGANHGEFLMSESVIALNHIHDCRGSQGDGIEVKQGSWGNLVAENHVHDTQYPCITVYGTAGKPVNVIERNLCYRSDDSTMQVQGEAIVRNNVLIGAKGAGFVSTDHQDKSLNLQVIHNTIINTGDAFKGGSWNAREGMVLANNVLYSRDRNALNFPNGREGVTITGNVIFGHGPKEGTSPGRGLEDFVDLGWDGETHDATPTGEAPFDRADVKFLLETDFSGSARTGPLSGAVKR
;
A
#
# COMPACT_ATOMS: atom_id res chain seq x y z
N MET A 1 6.12 -50.63 18.02
CA MET A 1 5.76 -49.35 18.69
C MET A 1 6.45 -48.25 17.91
N LYS A 2 5.74 -47.52 17.04
CA LYS A 2 6.27 -46.37 16.30
C LYS A 2 5.82 -45.13 17.06
N LEU A 3 6.78 -44.37 17.58
CA LEU A 3 6.56 -43.07 18.19
C LEU A 3 6.22 -42.04 17.10
N ALA A 4 5.07 -41.43 17.21
CA ALA A 4 4.71 -40.26 16.39
C ALA A 4 5.45 -39.02 16.89
N PRO A 5 5.89 -38.11 16.00
CA PRO A 5 6.53 -36.86 16.43
C PRO A 5 5.46 -35.90 16.98
N ILE A 6 5.71 -35.42 18.18
CA ILE A 6 4.95 -34.31 18.80
C ILE A 6 5.40 -33.04 18.12
N LEU A 7 4.52 -32.43 17.32
CA LEU A 7 4.71 -31.10 16.79
C LEU A 7 4.47 -30.09 17.92
N VAL A 8 5.54 -29.52 18.45
CA VAL A 8 5.46 -28.37 19.36
C VAL A 8 5.24 -27.14 18.50
N ALA A 9 4.02 -26.61 18.51
CA ALA A 9 3.73 -25.31 17.94
C ALA A 9 4.41 -24.25 18.81
N LEU A 10 5.50 -23.65 18.30
CA LEU A 10 6.03 -22.40 18.88
C LEU A 10 4.99 -21.28 18.62
N PRO A 11 4.66 -20.46 19.63
CA PRO A 11 3.89 -19.26 19.38
C PRO A 11 4.72 -18.32 18.52
N LEU A 12 4.21 -17.98 17.34
CA LEU A 12 4.75 -16.87 16.55
C LEU A 12 4.64 -15.60 17.39
N LEU A 13 5.77 -15.14 17.88
CA LEU A 13 5.90 -13.79 18.41
C LEU A 13 5.67 -12.84 17.24
N PHE A 14 4.50 -12.23 17.17
CA PHE A 14 4.29 -11.06 16.35
C PHE A 14 5.29 -9.99 16.83
N LEU A 15 6.36 -9.78 16.09
CA LEU A 15 7.13 -8.56 16.15
C LEU A 15 6.20 -7.44 15.69
N ALA A 16 5.49 -6.86 16.64
CA ALA A 16 4.74 -5.64 16.40
C ALA A 16 5.74 -4.61 15.87
N VAL A 17 5.55 -4.19 14.62
CA VAL A 17 6.14 -2.93 14.16
C VAL A 17 5.74 -1.90 15.22
N PRO A 18 6.68 -1.20 15.85
CA PRO A 18 6.31 -0.21 16.85
C PRO A 18 5.32 0.76 16.18
N PRO A 19 4.21 1.09 16.84
CA PRO A 19 3.31 2.10 16.31
C PRO A 19 4.18 3.34 16.05
N SER A 20 4.15 3.87 14.83
CA SER A 20 4.78 5.15 14.55
C SER A 20 4.28 6.12 15.62
N ALA A 21 5.15 6.93 16.18
CA ALA A 21 4.79 7.95 17.17
C ALA A 21 3.90 9.08 16.57
N ALA A 22 3.54 8.97 15.29
CA ALA A 22 2.48 9.72 14.65
C ALA A 22 1.16 9.18 15.18
N GLY A 23 0.54 9.91 16.10
CA GLY A 23 -0.84 9.68 16.51
C GLY A 23 -1.72 9.57 15.26
N ASP A 24 -2.83 8.84 15.33
CA ASP A 24 -3.71 8.53 14.21
C ASP A 24 -3.95 9.75 13.31
N ASP A 25 -3.26 9.78 12.16
CA ASP A 25 -3.46 10.83 11.16
C ASP A 25 -4.94 10.81 10.75
N PRO A 26 -5.69 11.90 10.93
CA PRO A 26 -7.13 11.91 10.67
C PRO A 26 -7.46 11.59 9.20
N ARG A 27 -6.48 11.67 8.30
CA ARG A 27 -6.65 11.27 6.89
C ARG A 27 -6.86 9.77 6.70
N TYR A 28 -6.48 8.92 7.67
CA TYR A 28 -6.51 7.45 7.54
C TYR A 28 -7.81 6.81 8.04
N SER A 29 -8.79 7.61 8.39
CA SER A 29 -10.11 7.14 8.76
C SER A 29 -11.20 8.01 8.12
N PRO A 30 -12.37 7.44 7.79
CA PRO A 30 -13.44 8.24 7.24
C PRO A 30 -14.00 9.24 8.27
N ALA A 31 -14.57 10.34 7.80
CA ALA A 31 -15.12 11.37 8.67
C ALA A 31 -16.18 10.85 9.64
N TRP A 32 -16.85 9.75 9.28
CA TRP A 32 -17.86 9.08 10.09
C TRP A 32 -17.30 8.03 11.07
N ALA A 33 -15.97 7.85 11.13
CA ALA A 33 -15.30 6.84 11.96
C ALA A 33 -15.64 6.88 13.45
N ASN A 34 -16.01 8.04 13.96
CA ASN A 34 -16.34 8.26 15.38
C ASN A 34 -17.85 8.25 15.68
N ILE A 35 -18.70 7.93 14.70
CA ILE A 35 -20.14 7.81 14.91
C ILE A 35 -20.41 6.51 15.67
N ALA A 36 -20.96 6.64 16.87
CA ALA A 36 -21.31 5.48 17.70
C ALA A 36 -22.48 4.69 17.08
N PRO A 37 -22.46 3.35 17.17
CA PRO A 37 -23.57 2.53 16.71
C PRO A 37 -24.84 2.81 17.55
N GLN A 38 -26.00 2.81 16.89
CA GLN A 38 -27.29 2.98 17.53
C GLN A 38 -27.81 1.67 18.14
N ARG A 39 -27.41 0.53 17.55
CA ARG A 39 -27.77 -0.81 18.03
C ARG A 39 -26.57 -1.76 17.87
N VAL A 40 -26.27 -2.53 18.90
CA VAL A 40 -25.25 -3.58 18.89
C VAL A 40 -25.92 -4.95 18.85
N ILE A 41 -25.56 -5.75 17.87
CA ILE A 41 -26.07 -7.12 17.65
C ILE A 41 -24.89 -8.06 17.81
N LYS A 42 -25.02 -9.07 18.66
CA LYS A 42 -24.00 -10.11 18.81
C LYS A 42 -24.38 -11.33 17.98
N HIS A 43 -23.45 -11.80 17.14
CA HIS A 43 -23.59 -13.04 16.42
C HIS A 43 -22.72 -14.12 17.11
N ALA A 44 -23.38 -15.15 17.63
CA ALA A 44 -22.73 -16.24 18.35
C ALA A 44 -22.72 -17.52 17.52
N GLY A 45 -21.57 -18.19 17.48
CA GLY A 45 -21.38 -19.50 16.84
C GLY A 45 -20.93 -19.44 15.37
N PRO A 46 -20.19 -20.47 14.95
CA PRO A 46 -19.46 -20.46 13.68
C PRO A 46 -20.31 -20.94 12.48
N ASP A 47 -21.60 -20.62 12.42
CA ASP A 47 -22.48 -20.93 11.30
C ASP A 47 -22.43 -19.82 10.23
N GLY A 48 -21.78 -20.11 9.08
CA GLY A 48 -21.63 -19.18 7.98
C GLY A 48 -22.96 -18.72 7.37
N ASP A 49 -23.94 -19.60 7.23
CA ASP A 49 -25.27 -19.24 6.71
C ASP A 49 -26.06 -18.34 7.64
N SER A 50 -25.93 -18.55 8.93
CA SER A 50 -26.50 -17.68 9.97
C SER A 50 -25.84 -16.31 9.95
N LEU A 51 -24.50 -16.24 9.79
CA LEU A 51 -23.78 -14.97 9.67
C LEU A 51 -24.22 -14.20 8.42
N VAL A 52 -24.33 -14.86 7.25
CA VAL A 52 -24.84 -14.21 6.02
C VAL A 52 -26.21 -13.60 6.22
N LYS A 53 -27.13 -14.30 6.89
CA LYS A 53 -28.49 -13.80 7.21
C LYS A 53 -28.42 -12.62 8.18
N ALA A 54 -27.57 -12.70 9.21
CA ALA A 54 -27.39 -11.61 10.18
C ALA A 54 -26.87 -10.33 9.49
N VAL A 55 -25.88 -10.44 8.62
CA VAL A 55 -25.33 -9.32 7.82
C VAL A 55 -26.41 -8.74 6.90
N ALA A 56 -27.18 -9.57 6.20
CA ALA A 56 -28.22 -9.13 5.27
C ALA A 56 -29.38 -8.40 5.96
N ALA A 57 -29.58 -8.58 7.27
CA ALA A 57 -30.63 -7.95 8.06
C ALA A 57 -30.23 -6.62 8.70
N LEU A 58 -28.97 -6.20 8.57
CA LEU A 58 -28.46 -4.95 9.16
C LEU A 58 -29.15 -3.73 8.57
N GLN A 59 -29.39 -2.75 9.45
CA GLN A 59 -29.96 -1.46 9.12
C GLN A 59 -28.95 -0.33 9.41
N PRO A 60 -29.13 0.86 8.84
CA PRO A 60 -28.28 2.00 9.19
C PRO A 60 -28.19 2.20 10.71
N GLY A 61 -26.95 2.37 11.20
CA GLY A 61 -26.64 2.51 12.63
C GLY A 61 -26.40 1.21 13.39
N ASP A 62 -26.50 0.05 12.73
CA ASP A 62 -26.22 -1.22 13.38
C ASP A 62 -24.74 -1.53 13.46
N GLN A 63 -24.34 -2.17 14.57
CA GLN A 63 -23.05 -2.85 14.71
C GLN A 63 -23.28 -4.34 14.93
N LEU A 64 -22.78 -5.17 14.02
CA LEU A 64 -22.69 -6.60 14.19
C LEU A 64 -21.34 -6.97 14.78
N VAL A 65 -21.33 -7.54 15.97
CA VAL A 65 -20.14 -8.08 16.64
C VAL A 65 -20.13 -9.59 16.46
N ILE A 66 -19.10 -10.11 15.78
CA ILE A 66 -18.97 -11.52 15.41
C ILE A 66 -18.09 -12.20 16.44
N ALA A 67 -18.59 -13.28 17.07
CA ALA A 67 -17.83 -14.08 18.02
C ALA A 67 -16.74 -14.92 17.34
N ALA A 68 -15.76 -15.39 18.11
CA ALA A 68 -14.70 -16.27 17.62
C ALA A 68 -15.24 -17.51 16.89
N GLY A 69 -14.59 -17.88 15.79
CA GLY A 69 -14.92 -19.07 15.04
C GLY A 69 -14.55 -19.01 13.57
N THR A 70 -14.63 -20.16 12.91
CA THR A 70 -14.44 -20.27 11.46
C THR A 70 -15.79 -20.35 10.77
N TYR A 71 -16.10 -19.35 9.98
CA TYR A 71 -17.35 -19.20 9.24
C TYR A 71 -17.12 -19.58 7.78
N SER A 72 -17.50 -20.81 7.41
CA SER A 72 -17.43 -21.27 6.03
C SER A 72 -18.71 -20.94 5.29
N VAL A 73 -18.58 -20.29 4.12
CA VAL A 73 -19.70 -19.90 3.26
C VAL A 73 -19.54 -20.54 1.88
N ASP A 74 -20.35 -21.55 1.57
CA ASP A 74 -20.26 -22.32 0.33
C ASP A 74 -21.01 -21.72 -0.86
N ARG A 75 -21.72 -20.63 -0.66
CA ARG A 75 -22.44 -19.89 -1.68
C ARG A 75 -21.82 -18.52 -1.95
N LEU A 76 -22.19 -17.91 -3.07
CA LEU A 76 -21.80 -16.53 -3.32
C LEU A 76 -22.27 -15.62 -2.18
N TRP A 77 -21.32 -14.93 -1.55
CA TRP A 77 -21.60 -13.99 -0.49
C TRP A 77 -21.24 -12.58 -0.95
N ASP A 78 -22.27 -11.74 -1.09
CA ASP A 78 -22.13 -10.32 -1.41
C ASP A 78 -22.85 -9.48 -0.34
N ILE A 79 -22.09 -8.63 0.33
CA ILE A 79 -22.65 -7.67 1.29
C ILE A 79 -23.22 -6.50 0.50
N GLY A 80 -24.56 -6.35 0.56
CA GLY A 80 -25.31 -5.31 -0.16
C GLY A 80 -25.98 -4.28 0.75
N VAL A 81 -25.68 -4.28 2.06
CA VAL A 81 -26.29 -3.33 3.02
C VAL A 81 -25.50 -2.03 3.05
N SER A 82 -26.21 -0.91 3.28
CA SER A 82 -25.65 0.43 3.35
C SER A 82 -26.09 1.19 4.57
N GLY A 83 -25.16 1.91 5.20
CA GLY A 83 -25.46 2.93 6.21
C GLY A 83 -25.66 4.31 5.60
N THR A 84 -25.63 5.32 6.47
CA THR A 84 -25.57 6.74 6.12
C THR A 84 -24.40 7.41 6.85
N ALA A 85 -24.09 8.64 6.51
CA ALA A 85 -23.01 9.38 7.19
C ALA A 85 -23.26 9.53 8.70
N GLU A 86 -24.51 9.64 9.10
CA GLU A 86 -24.95 9.79 10.49
C GLU A 86 -25.26 8.46 11.20
N ALA A 87 -25.37 7.38 10.41
CA ALA A 87 -25.74 6.05 10.89
C ALA A 87 -25.00 4.97 10.09
N PRO A 88 -23.65 4.88 10.16
CA PRO A 88 -22.87 3.87 9.45
C PRO A 88 -23.16 2.47 9.96
N ILE A 89 -22.89 1.46 9.13
CA ILE A 89 -22.97 0.05 9.50
C ILE A 89 -21.57 -0.46 9.87
N TRP A 90 -21.49 -1.21 10.96
CA TRP A 90 -20.26 -1.79 11.45
C TRP A 90 -20.38 -3.31 11.48
N ILE A 91 -19.46 -4.01 10.83
CA ILE A 91 -19.29 -5.47 10.88
C ILE A 91 -17.91 -5.71 11.47
N VAL A 92 -17.83 -6.16 12.72
CA VAL A 92 -16.59 -6.21 13.47
C VAL A 92 -16.40 -7.55 14.15
N ALA A 93 -15.17 -8.03 14.22
CA ALA A 93 -14.80 -9.13 15.10
C ALA A 93 -14.95 -8.68 16.57
N GLU A 94 -15.38 -9.59 17.47
CA GLU A 94 -15.34 -9.34 18.90
C GLU A 94 -13.90 -9.09 19.34
N GLU A 95 -13.70 -8.18 20.29
CA GLU A 95 -12.35 -7.80 20.74
C GLU A 95 -11.56 -9.01 21.23
N GLY A 96 -10.36 -9.21 20.70
CA GLY A 96 -9.49 -10.36 20.99
C GLY A 96 -9.94 -11.69 20.38
N ALA A 97 -11.03 -11.72 19.62
CA ALA A 97 -11.54 -12.94 18.99
C ALA A 97 -10.89 -13.18 17.62
N GLN A 98 -10.56 -14.42 17.31
CA GLN A 98 -10.20 -14.84 15.96
C GLN A 98 -11.49 -15.21 15.21
N VAL A 99 -11.85 -14.39 14.22
CA VAL A 99 -13.02 -14.55 13.34
C VAL A 99 -12.52 -14.83 11.94
N ILE A 100 -12.66 -16.08 11.49
CA ILE A 100 -12.16 -16.53 10.19
C ILE A 100 -13.33 -16.68 9.22
N LEU A 101 -13.31 -15.91 8.13
CA LEU A 101 -14.21 -16.07 6.99
C LEU A 101 -13.48 -16.89 5.94
N THR A 102 -14.06 -18.00 5.52
CA THR A 102 -13.41 -18.88 4.55
C THR A 102 -14.40 -19.45 3.54
N ARG A 103 -13.85 -19.89 2.40
CA ARG A 103 -14.60 -20.57 1.36
C ARG A 103 -13.79 -21.74 0.82
N PRO A 104 -14.36 -22.95 0.79
CA PRO A 104 -13.69 -24.13 0.24
C PRO A 104 -13.54 -24.10 -1.28
N ASP A 105 -14.48 -23.46 -2.01
CA ASP A 105 -14.46 -23.35 -3.47
C ASP A 105 -13.45 -22.29 -3.92
N ASP A 106 -12.33 -22.72 -4.50
CA ASP A 106 -11.25 -21.89 -5.01
C ASP A 106 -11.59 -21.10 -6.30
N LYS A 107 -12.76 -21.34 -6.90
CA LYS A 107 -13.25 -20.64 -8.09
C LYS A 107 -14.11 -19.42 -7.77
N GLN A 108 -14.46 -19.24 -6.51
CA GLN A 108 -15.32 -18.17 -6.04
C GLN A 108 -14.60 -17.34 -4.97
N ASN A 109 -14.89 -16.06 -4.90
CA ASN A 109 -14.34 -15.17 -3.88
C ASN A 109 -14.86 -15.57 -2.49
N VAL A 110 -14.06 -15.38 -1.45
CA VAL A 110 -14.52 -15.62 -0.07
C VAL A 110 -15.64 -14.65 0.26
N LEU A 111 -15.43 -13.36 -0.02
CA LEU A 111 -16.38 -12.30 0.29
C LEU A 111 -16.40 -11.24 -0.81
N ASN A 112 -17.60 -10.78 -1.16
CA ASN A 112 -17.79 -9.61 -2.01
C ASN A 112 -18.53 -8.52 -1.21
N ILE A 113 -18.31 -7.26 -1.58
CA ILE A 113 -19.07 -6.11 -1.11
C ILE A 113 -19.48 -5.27 -2.31
N GLY A 114 -20.77 -5.10 -2.53
CA GLY A 114 -21.30 -4.21 -3.55
C GLY A 114 -21.20 -4.72 -5.00
N GLN A 115 -21.15 -6.04 -5.22
CA GLN A 115 -21.22 -6.59 -6.59
C GLN A 115 -22.63 -6.48 -7.16
N GLY A 116 -23.65 -6.72 -6.35
CA GLY A 116 -25.08 -6.66 -6.73
C GLY A 116 -25.70 -5.27 -6.71
N GLY A 117 -25.05 -4.28 -6.07
CA GLY A 117 -25.59 -2.92 -5.92
C GLY A 117 -24.66 -1.99 -5.17
N ASP A 118 -25.06 -0.74 -5.01
CA ASP A 118 -24.28 0.27 -4.32
C ASP A 118 -24.19 -0.02 -2.80
N VAL A 119 -22.97 0.06 -2.25
CA VAL A 119 -22.73 -0.03 -0.81
C VAL A 119 -22.03 1.23 -0.32
N ARG A 120 -22.54 1.80 0.77
CA ARG A 120 -22.01 3.04 1.35
C ARG A 120 -22.00 3.00 2.87
N TYR A 121 -21.06 3.73 3.46
CA TYR A 121 -20.93 3.91 4.90
C TYR A 121 -20.95 2.57 5.67
N LEU A 122 -20.07 1.67 5.26
CA LEU A 122 -19.91 0.35 5.84
C LEU A 122 -18.47 0.15 6.29
N CYS A 123 -18.27 -0.35 7.50
CA CYS A 123 -16.98 -0.78 8.01
C CYS A 123 -16.95 -2.31 8.16
N LEU A 124 -15.92 -2.95 7.61
CA LEU A 124 -15.53 -4.33 7.93
C LEU A 124 -14.21 -4.29 8.68
N ARG A 125 -14.18 -4.84 9.92
CA ARG A 125 -13.01 -4.71 10.79
C ARG A 125 -12.65 -5.98 11.53
N GLY A 126 -11.33 -6.27 11.54
CA GLY A 126 -10.73 -7.25 12.45
C GLY A 126 -10.99 -8.71 12.10
N VAL A 127 -11.48 -9.01 10.89
CA VAL A 127 -11.74 -10.37 10.45
C VAL A 127 -10.54 -10.92 9.65
N GLU A 128 -10.34 -12.24 9.79
CA GLU A 128 -9.42 -13.01 8.95
C GLU A 128 -10.19 -13.54 7.72
N ILE A 129 -9.62 -13.42 6.53
CA ILE A 129 -10.21 -13.90 5.27
C ILE A 129 -9.20 -14.80 4.57
N THR A 130 -9.54 -16.06 4.33
CA THR A 130 -8.61 -17.02 3.76
C THR A 130 -9.30 -18.06 2.87
N GLY A 131 -8.57 -18.60 1.90
CA GLY A 131 -9.11 -19.53 0.89
C GLY A 131 -9.81 -18.82 -0.26
N GLY A 132 -10.69 -19.53 -0.94
CA GLY A 132 -11.42 -19.03 -2.10
C GLY A 132 -10.55 -18.63 -3.28
N SER A 133 -11.13 -17.92 -4.26
CA SER A 133 -10.40 -17.27 -5.36
C SER A 133 -9.81 -15.94 -4.88
N HIS A 134 -10.52 -14.82 -4.99
CA HIS A 134 -10.12 -13.61 -4.30
C HIS A 134 -10.54 -13.65 -2.82
N GLY A 135 -9.74 -13.06 -1.94
CA GLY A 135 -10.14 -12.94 -0.54
C GLY A 135 -11.33 -12.00 -0.39
N LEU A 136 -11.14 -10.73 -0.70
CA LEU A 136 -12.17 -9.70 -0.67
C LEU A 136 -12.26 -8.98 -2.02
N ARG A 137 -13.47 -8.87 -2.59
CA ARG A 137 -13.72 -8.10 -3.79
C ARG A 137 -14.73 -6.98 -3.54
N LEU A 138 -14.30 -5.75 -3.83
CA LEU A 138 -15.13 -4.55 -3.73
C LEU A 138 -15.71 -4.22 -5.11
N GLY A 139 -17.02 -4.04 -5.18
CA GLY A 139 -17.76 -3.61 -6.36
C GLY A 139 -18.13 -2.12 -6.27
N ARG A 140 -19.41 -1.79 -6.43
CA ARG A 140 -19.92 -0.42 -6.32
C ARG A 140 -19.88 0.10 -4.89
N CYS A 141 -18.68 0.43 -4.42
CA CYS A 141 -18.42 0.84 -3.04
C CYS A 141 -18.05 2.33 -2.98
N ARG A 142 -18.67 3.05 -2.05
CA ARG A 142 -18.32 4.42 -1.70
C ARG A 142 -18.37 4.63 -0.19
N GLU A 143 -17.39 5.31 0.40
CA GLU A 143 -17.30 5.47 1.86
C GLU A 143 -17.30 4.09 2.56
N VAL A 144 -16.50 3.14 2.06
CA VAL A 144 -16.35 1.82 2.68
C VAL A 144 -14.99 1.71 3.34
N TRP A 145 -14.98 1.19 4.55
CA TRP A 145 -13.78 1.07 5.36
C TRP A 145 -13.45 -0.39 5.66
N ILE A 146 -12.32 -0.87 5.15
CA ILE A 146 -11.73 -2.17 5.44
C ILE A 146 -10.54 -1.94 6.36
N ASP A 147 -10.67 -2.30 7.64
CA ASP A 147 -9.73 -1.93 8.68
C ASP A 147 -9.28 -3.14 9.51
N ARG A 148 -7.98 -3.28 9.75
CA ARG A 148 -7.39 -4.35 10.59
C ARG A 148 -7.83 -5.76 10.20
N CYS A 149 -8.09 -5.99 8.92
CA CYS A 149 -8.38 -7.33 8.40
C CYS A 149 -7.09 -8.07 8.06
N HIS A 150 -7.09 -9.39 8.23
CA HIS A 150 -6.01 -10.27 7.83
C HIS A 150 -6.46 -11.10 6.62
N ILE A 151 -5.91 -10.83 5.42
CA ILE A 151 -6.35 -11.47 4.17
C ILE A 151 -5.18 -12.24 3.57
N HIS A 152 -5.30 -13.55 3.47
CA HIS A 152 -4.16 -14.36 3.07
C HIS A 152 -4.54 -15.75 2.49
N HIS A 153 -3.53 -16.39 1.85
CA HIS A 153 -3.66 -17.74 1.27
C HIS A 153 -4.90 -17.87 0.39
N THR A 154 -5.12 -16.88 -0.45
CA THR A 154 -6.20 -16.84 -1.44
C THR A 154 -5.75 -17.47 -2.75
N GLY A 155 -6.68 -17.98 -3.55
CA GLY A 155 -6.36 -18.56 -4.86
C GLY A 155 -5.93 -17.56 -5.93
N GLN A 156 -6.24 -16.28 -5.73
CA GLN A 156 -5.90 -15.15 -6.60
C GLN A 156 -5.45 -13.95 -5.74
N VAL A 157 -5.96 -12.75 -6.02
CA VAL A 157 -5.65 -11.50 -5.31
C VAL A 157 -6.21 -11.49 -3.89
N CYS A 158 -5.48 -10.95 -2.93
CA CYS A 158 -6.00 -10.81 -1.57
C CYS A 158 -7.18 -9.84 -1.50
N LEU A 159 -7.04 -8.59 -2.01
CA LEU A 159 -8.09 -7.59 -2.06
C LEU A 159 -8.16 -6.93 -3.44
N SER A 160 -9.32 -6.92 -4.08
CA SER A 160 -9.52 -6.27 -5.38
C SER A 160 -10.68 -5.30 -5.40
N ALA A 161 -10.55 -4.20 -6.18
CA ALA A 161 -11.57 -3.20 -6.44
C ALA A 161 -11.55 -2.84 -7.94
N ASN A 162 -11.86 -3.83 -8.80
CA ASN A 162 -11.65 -3.75 -10.25
C ASN A 162 -12.87 -4.17 -11.09
N SER A 163 -14.05 -4.21 -10.50
CA SER A 163 -15.28 -4.66 -11.18
C SER A 163 -16.37 -3.59 -11.31
N ALA A 164 -16.12 -2.42 -10.74
CA ALA A 164 -16.93 -1.21 -10.82
C ALA A 164 -16.11 0.00 -10.36
N ASP A 165 -16.60 1.22 -10.63
CA ASP A 165 -16.03 2.43 -10.05
C ASP A 165 -16.21 2.43 -8.54
N THR A 166 -15.13 2.79 -7.83
CA THR A 166 -15.10 2.92 -6.38
C THR A 166 -14.59 4.30 -5.96
N SER A 167 -15.03 4.80 -4.82
CA SER A 167 -14.55 6.08 -4.32
C SER A 167 -14.58 6.17 -2.81
N ARG A 168 -13.65 6.96 -2.25
CA ARG A 168 -13.53 7.17 -0.80
C ARG A 168 -13.51 5.84 -0.03
N LEU A 169 -12.72 4.89 -0.56
CA LEU A 169 -12.38 3.69 0.17
C LEU A 169 -11.31 4.02 1.20
N PHE A 170 -11.42 3.44 2.37
CA PHE A 170 -10.39 3.44 3.40
C PHE A 170 -9.92 2.00 3.60
N LEU A 171 -8.74 1.68 3.06
CA LEU A 171 -8.11 0.36 3.16
C LEU A 171 -6.93 0.51 4.12
N THR A 172 -7.17 0.29 5.42
CA THR A 172 -6.21 0.71 6.44
C THR A 172 -5.88 -0.37 7.45
N ARG A 173 -4.61 -0.44 7.87
CA ARG A 173 -4.10 -1.34 8.93
C ARG A 173 -4.36 -2.82 8.64
N ASN A 174 -4.50 -3.18 7.37
CA ASN A 174 -4.73 -4.57 6.99
C ASN A 174 -3.38 -5.31 6.84
N HIS A 175 -3.41 -6.61 7.07
CA HIS A 175 -2.30 -7.51 6.81
C HIS A 175 -2.66 -8.42 5.63
N LEU A 176 -1.93 -8.32 4.51
CA LEU A 176 -2.20 -9.07 3.29
C LEU A 176 -0.96 -9.85 2.85
N HIS A 177 -1.10 -11.15 2.58
CA HIS A 177 0.01 -11.95 2.09
C HIS A 177 -0.42 -13.26 1.43
N HIS A 178 0.50 -13.87 0.67
CA HIS A 178 0.31 -15.18 0.04
C HIS A 178 -0.95 -15.24 -0.84
N GLY A 179 -1.19 -14.21 -1.66
CA GLY A 179 -2.12 -14.30 -2.79
C GLY A 179 -1.60 -15.32 -3.80
N GLY A 180 -2.49 -16.15 -4.37
CA GLY A 180 -2.18 -17.10 -5.43
C GLY A 180 -2.46 -16.56 -6.82
N GLY A 181 -2.33 -17.37 -7.86
CA GLY A 181 -2.66 -17.02 -9.25
C GLY A 181 -1.95 -15.75 -9.74
N HIS A 182 -2.66 -14.65 -9.82
CA HIS A 182 -2.07 -13.33 -10.10
C HIS A 182 -1.20 -12.85 -8.94
N GLY A 183 -1.65 -13.00 -7.70
CA GLY A 183 -0.85 -12.90 -6.49
C GLY A 183 -0.66 -11.49 -5.93
N GLU A 184 -1.38 -10.49 -6.45
CA GLU A 184 -1.32 -9.14 -5.91
C GLU A 184 -1.87 -9.09 -4.47
N GLY A 185 -1.28 -8.25 -3.63
CA GLY A 185 -1.86 -7.90 -2.34
C GLY A 185 -3.14 -7.09 -2.55
N MET A 186 -3.07 -5.98 -3.29
CA MET A 186 -4.20 -5.12 -3.64
C MET A 186 -4.20 -4.78 -5.13
N TYR A 187 -5.32 -5.04 -5.81
CA TYR A 187 -5.55 -4.66 -7.22
C TYR A 187 -6.70 -3.63 -7.29
N LEU A 188 -6.39 -2.36 -7.57
CA LEU A 188 -7.28 -1.21 -7.37
C LEU A 188 -7.52 -0.44 -8.67
N GLY A 189 -8.76 -0.42 -9.13
CA GLY A 189 -9.13 -0.02 -10.48
C GLY A 189 -8.96 -1.14 -11.50
N ALA A 190 -9.28 -0.90 -12.76
CA ALA A 190 -9.19 -1.89 -13.83
C ALA A 190 -8.23 -1.47 -14.95
N ASN A 191 -7.74 -2.45 -15.71
CA ASN A 191 -6.92 -2.21 -16.90
C ASN A 191 -7.64 -1.28 -17.87
N HIS A 192 -6.88 -0.46 -18.57
CA HIS A 192 -7.35 0.49 -19.57
C HIS A 192 -8.33 1.56 -19.03
N GLY A 193 -8.39 1.75 -17.70
CA GLY A 193 -9.31 2.69 -17.08
C GLY A 193 -10.78 2.30 -17.21
N GLU A 194 -11.08 1.01 -17.36
CA GLU A 194 -12.45 0.51 -17.46
C GLU A 194 -13.25 0.81 -16.18
N PHE A 195 -12.62 0.61 -15.03
CA PHE A 195 -13.15 1.01 -13.74
C PHE A 195 -12.08 1.74 -12.94
N LEU A 196 -12.50 2.76 -12.20
CA LEU A 196 -11.61 3.67 -11.50
C LEU A 196 -11.78 3.58 -9.98
N MET A 197 -10.67 3.75 -9.28
CA MET A 197 -10.69 4.08 -7.86
C MET A 197 -10.34 5.56 -7.67
N SER A 198 -11.09 6.29 -6.86
CA SER A 198 -10.85 7.71 -6.64
C SER A 198 -10.99 8.16 -5.19
N GLU A 199 -10.30 9.25 -4.82
CA GLU A 199 -10.39 9.91 -3.52
C GLU A 199 -10.24 8.93 -2.33
N SER A 200 -9.46 7.86 -2.50
CA SER A 200 -9.36 6.73 -1.57
C SER A 200 -8.04 6.76 -0.80
N VAL A 201 -8.02 6.11 0.35
CA VAL A 201 -6.87 6.04 1.25
C VAL A 201 -6.44 4.59 1.43
N ILE A 202 -5.19 4.30 1.10
CA ILE A 202 -4.53 3.01 1.29
C ILE A 202 -3.37 3.25 2.26
N ALA A 203 -3.57 2.98 3.55
CA ALA A 203 -2.59 3.40 4.54
C ALA A 203 -2.36 2.39 5.67
N LEU A 204 -1.13 2.38 6.21
CA LEU A 204 -0.76 1.57 7.37
C LEU A 204 -0.93 0.05 7.15
N ASN A 205 -0.97 -0.41 5.90
CA ASN A 205 -1.09 -1.83 5.62
C ASN A 205 0.29 -2.51 5.65
N HIS A 206 0.32 -3.76 6.11
CA HIS A 206 1.45 -4.66 5.97
C HIS A 206 1.16 -5.66 4.86
N ILE A 207 1.95 -5.63 3.79
CA ILE A 207 1.72 -6.44 2.59
C ILE A 207 3.02 -7.13 2.21
N HIS A 208 2.99 -8.46 2.10
CA HIS A 208 4.20 -9.21 1.78
C HIS A 208 3.91 -10.56 1.14
N ASP A 209 4.97 -11.22 0.65
CA ASP A 209 4.88 -12.53 -0.01
C ASP A 209 3.84 -12.56 -1.13
N CYS A 210 3.81 -11.49 -1.94
CA CYS A 210 2.99 -11.39 -3.14
C CYS A 210 3.72 -12.09 -4.30
N ARG A 211 3.49 -13.39 -4.51
CA ARG A 211 4.28 -14.29 -5.36
C ARG A 211 3.47 -14.93 -6.49
N GLY A 212 2.65 -14.19 -7.16
CA GLY A 212 1.89 -14.67 -8.32
C GLY A 212 2.47 -14.19 -9.66
N SER A 213 1.77 -14.48 -10.75
CA SER A 213 2.18 -14.06 -12.10
C SER A 213 2.16 -12.53 -12.30
N GLN A 214 1.53 -11.78 -11.38
CA GLN A 214 1.41 -10.32 -11.33
C GLN A 214 1.58 -9.80 -9.89
N GLY A 215 2.37 -10.43 -9.07
CA GLY A 215 2.45 -10.24 -7.62
C GLY A 215 2.95 -8.87 -7.15
N ASP A 216 2.27 -7.79 -7.54
CA ASP A 216 2.44 -6.46 -6.95
C ASP A 216 1.96 -6.45 -5.50
N GLY A 217 2.56 -5.61 -4.65
CA GLY A 217 2.01 -5.38 -3.31
C GLY A 217 0.74 -4.55 -3.38
N ILE A 218 0.81 -3.35 -3.94
CA ILE A 218 -0.31 -2.43 -4.18
C ILE A 218 -0.24 -1.98 -5.64
N GLU A 219 -1.29 -2.23 -6.40
CA GLU A 219 -1.41 -1.75 -7.78
C GLU A 219 -2.62 -0.82 -7.95
N VAL A 220 -2.38 0.45 -8.29
CA VAL A 220 -3.40 1.47 -8.61
C VAL A 220 -3.43 1.68 -10.12
N LYS A 221 -4.52 1.29 -10.77
CA LYS A 221 -4.66 1.23 -12.24
C LYS A 221 -4.91 2.59 -12.89
N GLN A 222 -4.70 2.63 -14.21
CA GLN A 222 -4.81 3.84 -15.02
C GLN A 222 -6.13 4.59 -14.82
N GLY A 223 -6.03 5.93 -14.81
CA GLY A 223 -7.16 6.81 -14.66
C GLY A 223 -7.73 6.92 -13.25
N SER A 224 -7.27 6.09 -12.30
CA SER A 224 -7.58 6.22 -10.87
C SER A 224 -6.86 7.45 -10.29
N TRP A 225 -7.55 8.25 -9.47
CA TRP A 225 -7.10 9.60 -9.15
C TRP A 225 -7.43 10.06 -7.73
N GLY A 226 -6.65 11.04 -7.24
CA GLY A 226 -6.88 11.66 -5.94
C GLY A 226 -6.67 10.72 -4.77
N ASN A 227 -5.94 9.62 -4.97
CA ASN A 227 -5.72 8.61 -3.95
C ASN A 227 -4.47 8.93 -3.11
N LEU A 228 -4.52 8.53 -1.85
CA LEU A 228 -3.41 8.58 -0.91
C LEU A 228 -2.92 7.16 -0.61
N VAL A 229 -1.67 6.85 -0.96
CA VAL A 229 -0.98 5.59 -0.62
C VAL A 229 0.11 5.94 0.39
N ALA A 230 -0.12 5.67 1.68
CA ALA A 230 0.73 6.21 2.74
C ALA A 230 1.05 5.22 3.86
N GLU A 231 2.26 5.32 4.40
CA GLU A 231 2.72 4.55 5.56
C GLU A 231 2.48 3.03 5.45
N ASN A 232 2.45 2.51 4.22
CA ASN A 232 2.39 1.06 4.02
C ASN A 232 3.78 0.46 4.16
N HIS A 233 3.83 -0.75 4.72
CA HIS A 233 5.00 -1.60 4.80
C HIS A 233 4.83 -2.74 3.79
N VAL A 234 5.58 -2.69 2.68
CA VAL A 234 5.41 -3.63 1.56
C VAL A 234 6.75 -4.27 1.20
N HIS A 235 6.80 -5.60 1.19
CA HIS A 235 8.05 -6.31 0.89
C HIS A 235 7.83 -7.73 0.35
N ASP A 236 8.92 -8.32 -0.16
CA ASP A 236 8.94 -9.68 -0.69
C ASP A 236 7.90 -9.90 -1.80
N THR A 237 7.90 -9.01 -2.79
CA THR A 237 6.97 -9.04 -3.92
C THR A 237 7.61 -9.60 -5.19
N GLN A 238 6.82 -10.23 -6.06
CA GLN A 238 7.28 -10.71 -7.37
C GLN A 238 7.42 -9.56 -8.38
N TYR A 239 6.48 -8.62 -8.36
CA TYR A 239 6.44 -7.37 -9.11
C TYR A 239 6.64 -6.18 -8.16
N PRO A 240 6.51 -4.91 -8.57
CA PRO A 240 6.81 -3.81 -7.68
C PRO A 240 6.02 -3.87 -6.35
N CYS A 241 6.65 -3.44 -5.27
CA CYS A 241 5.92 -3.27 -4.01
C CYS A 241 4.73 -2.34 -4.17
N ILE A 242 4.91 -1.23 -4.92
CA ILE A 242 3.84 -0.27 -5.23
C ILE A 242 3.94 0.12 -6.69
N THR A 243 2.85 -0.09 -7.43
CA THR A 243 2.64 0.37 -8.82
C THR A 243 1.51 1.38 -8.86
N VAL A 244 1.75 2.58 -9.42
CA VAL A 244 0.73 3.61 -9.60
C VAL A 244 0.80 4.16 -11.03
N TYR A 245 -0.29 4.05 -11.74
CA TYR A 245 -0.42 4.58 -13.10
C TYR A 245 -0.95 6.03 -13.08
N GLY A 246 -0.99 6.68 -14.25
CA GLY A 246 -1.44 8.06 -14.40
C GLY A 246 -2.93 8.27 -14.13
N THR A 247 -3.30 9.52 -13.87
CA THR A 247 -4.67 9.92 -13.52
C THR A 247 -5.51 10.35 -14.73
N ALA A 248 -4.91 10.38 -15.93
CA ALA A 248 -5.53 10.89 -17.15
C ALA A 248 -5.98 12.37 -17.02
N GLY A 249 -5.13 13.22 -16.42
CA GLY A 249 -5.37 14.67 -16.26
C GLY A 249 -6.29 15.03 -15.09
N LYS A 250 -6.66 14.06 -14.25
CA LYS A 250 -7.45 14.28 -13.02
C LYS A 250 -6.52 14.63 -11.84
N PRO A 251 -7.05 14.94 -10.64
CA PRO A 251 -6.23 15.19 -9.46
C PRO A 251 -5.18 14.13 -9.20
N VAL A 252 -3.97 14.54 -8.83
CA VAL A 252 -2.81 13.67 -8.66
C VAL A 252 -3.00 12.63 -7.54
N ASN A 253 -2.35 11.49 -7.69
CA ASN A 253 -2.17 10.54 -6.60
C ASN A 253 -0.98 10.97 -5.73
N VAL A 254 -1.05 10.71 -4.43
CA VAL A 254 0.04 10.97 -3.47
C VAL A 254 0.54 9.66 -2.90
N ILE A 255 1.84 9.39 -3.05
CA ILE A 255 2.50 8.19 -2.54
C ILE A 255 3.54 8.65 -1.52
N GLU A 256 3.29 8.47 -0.22
CA GLU A 256 4.14 9.05 0.81
C GLU A 256 4.40 8.13 2.00
N ARG A 257 5.60 8.25 2.57
CA ARG A 257 6.00 7.59 3.82
C ARG A 257 5.84 6.06 3.81
N ASN A 258 5.92 5.44 2.63
CA ASN A 258 5.92 3.98 2.52
C ASN A 258 7.32 3.42 2.71
N LEU A 259 7.41 2.29 3.40
CA LEU A 259 8.60 1.46 3.48
C LEU A 259 8.44 0.27 2.53
N CYS A 260 9.30 0.20 1.52
CA CYS A 260 9.25 -0.86 0.51
C CYS A 260 10.62 -1.51 0.31
N TYR A 261 10.69 -2.85 0.28
CA TYR A 261 11.96 -3.54 0.06
C TYR A 261 11.79 -4.97 -0.48
N ARG A 262 12.87 -5.51 -1.03
CA ARG A 262 12.98 -6.88 -1.56
C ARG A 262 11.90 -7.22 -2.60
N SER A 263 11.85 -6.41 -3.66
CA SER A 263 11.07 -6.74 -4.85
C SER A 263 11.90 -7.53 -5.87
N ASP A 264 11.30 -8.52 -6.50
CA ASP A 264 11.91 -9.26 -7.63
C ASP A 264 11.87 -8.46 -8.95
N ASP A 265 11.17 -7.33 -8.98
CA ASP A 265 11.19 -6.32 -10.03
C ASP A 265 11.75 -5.00 -9.47
N SER A 266 11.15 -3.86 -9.74
CA SER A 266 11.50 -2.57 -9.14
C SER A 266 10.79 -2.41 -7.79
N THR A 267 11.41 -1.67 -6.84
CA THR A 267 10.74 -1.48 -5.54
C THR A 267 9.47 -0.65 -5.68
N MET A 268 9.50 0.41 -6.51
CA MET A 268 8.33 1.24 -6.81
C MET A 268 8.30 1.61 -8.29
N GLN A 269 7.11 1.54 -8.90
CA GLN A 269 6.86 1.96 -10.27
C GLN A 269 5.75 3.03 -10.31
N VAL A 270 6.05 4.22 -10.87
CA VAL A 270 5.06 5.29 -10.99
C VAL A 270 5.19 5.95 -12.36
N GLN A 271 4.11 6.00 -13.15
CA GLN A 271 4.15 6.63 -14.45
C GLN A 271 3.94 8.12 -14.38
N GLY A 272 2.99 8.61 -13.62
CA GLY A 272 2.84 10.04 -13.53
C GLY A 272 1.52 10.54 -12.97
N GLU A 273 1.39 11.85 -13.06
CA GLU A 273 0.40 12.67 -12.38
C GLU A 273 0.34 12.31 -10.91
N ALA A 274 1.54 12.31 -10.29
CA ALA A 274 1.70 11.89 -8.91
C ALA A 274 2.76 12.71 -8.16
N ILE A 275 2.62 12.71 -6.83
CA ILE A 275 3.65 13.20 -5.90
C ILE A 275 4.14 11.99 -5.09
N VAL A 276 5.41 11.64 -5.28
CA VAL A 276 6.10 10.55 -4.56
C VAL A 276 7.05 11.19 -3.57
N ARG A 277 6.78 11.07 -2.27
CA ARG A 277 7.56 11.80 -1.28
C ARG A 277 7.75 11.05 0.03
N ASN A 278 8.90 11.30 0.68
CA ASN A 278 9.24 10.72 1.99
C ASN A 278 9.15 9.18 2.03
N ASN A 279 9.33 8.48 0.91
CA ASN A 279 9.36 7.01 0.92
C ASN A 279 10.77 6.50 1.16
N VAL A 280 10.88 5.33 1.78
CA VAL A 280 12.12 4.55 1.92
C VAL A 280 12.00 3.31 1.06
N LEU A 281 12.84 3.21 0.01
CA LEU A 281 12.82 2.15 -0.99
C LEU A 281 14.17 1.45 -1.02
N ILE A 282 14.20 0.12 -0.82
CA ILE A 282 15.46 -0.61 -0.64
C ILE A 282 15.43 -1.95 -1.39
N GLY A 283 16.52 -2.29 -2.06
CA GLY A 283 16.81 -3.64 -2.52
C GLY A 283 15.77 -4.24 -3.47
N ALA A 284 15.94 -3.97 -4.75
CA ALA A 284 15.17 -4.56 -5.85
C ALA A 284 16.09 -5.29 -6.83
N LYS A 285 15.58 -6.31 -7.54
CA LYS A 285 16.32 -6.90 -8.67
C LYS A 285 16.34 -5.97 -9.88
N GLY A 286 15.29 -5.16 -10.06
CA GLY A 286 15.22 -4.08 -11.04
C GLY A 286 15.79 -2.76 -10.48
N ALA A 287 15.09 -1.65 -10.68
CA ALA A 287 15.47 -0.36 -10.12
C ALA A 287 14.79 -0.13 -8.74
N GLY A 288 15.40 0.66 -7.87
CA GLY A 288 14.74 1.10 -6.64
C GLY A 288 13.46 1.87 -6.94
N PHE A 289 13.53 2.77 -7.92
CA PHE A 289 12.37 3.48 -8.46
C PHE A 289 12.42 3.49 -9.99
N VAL A 290 11.30 3.21 -10.63
CA VAL A 290 11.19 3.26 -12.09
C VAL A 290 10.00 4.11 -12.54
N SER A 291 10.22 4.92 -13.57
CA SER A 291 9.18 5.63 -14.30
C SER A 291 9.46 5.54 -15.80
N THR A 292 8.67 4.72 -16.47
CA THR A 292 8.76 4.45 -17.92
C THR A 292 7.35 4.27 -18.43
N ASP A 293 7.07 4.74 -19.64
CA ASP A 293 5.78 4.49 -20.29
C ASP A 293 5.51 2.99 -20.34
N HIS A 294 4.38 2.58 -19.84
CA HIS A 294 3.94 1.19 -19.81
C HIS A 294 2.44 1.10 -20.17
N GLN A 295 1.54 1.03 -19.18
CA GLN A 295 0.10 1.11 -19.45
C GLN A 295 -0.37 2.57 -19.56
N ASP A 296 0.44 3.52 -19.09
CA ASP A 296 0.21 4.96 -19.19
C ASP A 296 1.50 5.70 -19.48
N LYS A 297 1.43 7.02 -19.67
CA LYS A 297 2.56 7.90 -19.95
C LYS A 297 3.14 8.52 -18.70
N SER A 298 4.48 8.61 -18.66
CA SER A 298 5.18 9.35 -17.62
C SER A 298 5.08 10.85 -17.86
N LEU A 299 4.36 11.58 -17.03
CA LEU A 299 4.26 13.05 -17.05
C LEU A 299 3.79 13.59 -15.68
N ASN A 300 4.05 14.88 -15.41
CA ASN A 300 3.64 15.57 -14.18
C ASN A 300 3.94 14.75 -12.90
N LEU A 301 5.17 14.24 -12.81
CA LEU A 301 5.63 13.41 -11.71
C LEU A 301 6.67 14.13 -10.87
N GLN A 302 6.39 14.26 -9.58
CA GLN A 302 7.31 14.83 -8.60
C GLN A 302 7.82 13.74 -7.67
N VAL A 303 9.12 13.48 -7.70
CA VAL A 303 9.80 12.53 -6.79
C VAL A 303 10.70 13.36 -5.87
N ILE A 304 10.26 13.56 -4.63
CA ILE A 304 10.87 14.51 -3.70
C ILE A 304 11.07 13.94 -2.30
N HIS A 305 12.23 14.20 -1.70
CA HIS A 305 12.58 13.75 -0.35
C HIS A 305 12.44 12.23 -0.13
N ASN A 306 12.72 11.40 -1.13
CA ASN A 306 12.77 9.94 -0.91
C ASN A 306 14.20 9.49 -0.59
N THR A 307 14.34 8.38 0.10
CA THR A 307 15.59 7.62 0.27
C THR A 307 15.45 6.33 -0.53
N ILE A 308 16.27 6.17 -1.56
CA ILE A 308 16.20 5.05 -2.51
C ILE A 308 17.58 4.37 -2.59
N ILE A 309 17.66 3.15 -2.11
CA ILE A 309 18.90 2.38 -2.00
C ILE A 309 18.75 1.10 -2.80
N ASN A 310 19.67 0.85 -3.74
CA ASN A 310 19.63 -0.37 -4.55
C ASN A 310 21.03 -0.87 -4.91
N THR A 311 21.15 -2.15 -5.16
CA THR A 311 22.37 -2.73 -5.74
C THR A 311 22.50 -2.38 -7.22
N GLY A 312 21.39 -2.39 -7.97
CA GLY A 312 21.24 -1.92 -9.34
C GLY A 312 21.01 -0.40 -9.42
N ASP A 313 20.30 0.05 -10.45
CA ASP A 313 19.91 1.46 -10.56
C ASP A 313 19.05 1.87 -9.35
N ALA A 314 19.38 2.98 -8.69
CA ALA A 314 18.51 3.51 -7.64
C ALA A 314 17.28 4.16 -8.25
N PHE A 315 17.45 5.05 -9.22
CA PHE A 315 16.39 5.72 -9.94
C PHE A 315 16.53 5.51 -11.45
N LYS A 316 15.43 5.17 -12.15
CA LYS A 316 15.36 5.05 -13.60
C LYS A 316 14.19 5.84 -14.17
N GLY A 317 14.48 6.97 -14.82
CA GLY A 317 13.54 7.81 -15.56
C GLY A 317 13.55 7.47 -17.06
N GLY A 318 12.96 6.34 -17.43
CA GLY A 318 13.06 5.79 -18.79
C GLY A 318 12.32 6.62 -19.85
N SER A 319 11.25 7.31 -19.49
CA SER A 319 10.42 8.12 -20.39
C SER A 319 10.29 9.57 -19.93
N TRP A 320 11.33 10.13 -19.31
CA TRP A 320 11.28 11.49 -18.74
C TRP A 320 11.75 12.58 -19.71
N ASN A 321 12.48 12.21 -20.77
CA ASN A 321 13.04 13.18 -21.71
C ASN A 321 11.95 14.00 -22.40
N ALA A 322 12.06 15.34 -22.34
CA ALA A 322 11.11 16.30 -22.92
C ALA A 322 9.64 16.08 -22.45
N ARG A 323 9.46 15.56 -21.23
CA ARG A 323 8.14 15.40 -20.60
C ARG A 323 7.83 16.56 -19.65
N GLU A 324 6.57 16.99 -19.65
CA GLU A 324 6.10 18.08 -18.80
C GLU A 324 6.05 17.68 -17.32
N GLY A 325 6.42 18.62 -16.43
CA GLY A 325 6.21 18.53 -14.98
C GLY A 325 7.06 17.46 -14.26
N MET A 326 8.21 17.05 -14.87
CA MET A 326 9.09 16.05 -14.26
C MET A 326 10.05 16.69 -13.27
N VAL A 327 9.96 16.30 -12.00
CA VAL A 327 10.78 16.86 -10.89
C VAL A 327 11.42 15.72 -10.09
N LEU A 328 12.74 15.81 -9.91
CA LEU A 328 13.54 14.94 -9.04
C LEU A 328 14.30 15.82 -8.06
N ALA A 329 13.79 16.02 -6.85
CA ALA A 329 14.35 16.99 -5.91
C ALA A 329 14.53 16.44 -4.49
N ASN A 330 15.63 16.81 -3.85
CA ASN A 330 15.89 16.56 -2.44
C ASN A 330 15.90 15.06 -2.04
N ASN A 331 16.17 14.16 -2.97
CA ASN A 331 16.25 12.73 -2.68
C ASN A 331 17.67 12.31 -2.26
N VAL A 332 17.76 11.18 -1.57
CA VAL A 332 19.00 10.40 -1.41
C VAL A 332 18.88 9.16 -2.27
N LEU A 333 19.75 9.01 -3.27
CA LEU A 333 19.66 8.01 -4.34
C LEU A 333 21.01 7.26 -4.43
N TYR A 334 21.06 6.06 -3.84
CA TYR A 334 22.28 5.29 -3.72
C TYR A 334 22.20 3.99 -4.53
N SER A 335 23.17 3.82 -5.42
CA SER A 335 23.39 2.61 -6.19
C SER A 335 24.76 2.03 -5.86
N ARG A 336 24.81 0.76 -5.49
CA ARG A 336 26.08 0.10 -5.20
C ARG A 336 26.91 -0.14 -6.46
N ASP A 337 26.28 -0.72 -7.49
CA ASP A 337 27.00 -1.28 -8.63
C ASP A 337 26.70 -0.59 -9.98
N ARG A 338 25.70 0.32 -10.02
CA ARG A 338 25.22 0.94 -11.27
C ARG A 338 24.97 2.45 -11.13
N ASN A 339 23.82 2.92 -11.59
CA ASN A 339 23.49 4.35 -11.63
C ASN A 339 22.63 4.75 -10.44
N ALA A 340 23.06 5.77 -9.72
CA ALA A 340 22.18 6.48 -8.79
C ALA A 340 21.02 7.15 -9.56
N LEU A 341 21.33 7.74 -10.73
CA LEU A 341 20.33 8.28 -11.66
C LEU A 341 20.57 7.76 -13.06
N ASN A 342 19.59 7.07 -13.60
CA ASN A 342 19.59 6.54 -14.97
C ASN A 342 18.49 7.18 -15.81
N PHE A 343 18.89 7.95 -16.84
CA PHE A 343 17.98 8.53 -17.84
C PHE A 343 18.37 8.00 -19.23
N PRO A 344 18.00 6.78 -19.59
CA PRO A 344 18.52 6.11 -20.80
C PRO A 344 18.13 6.82 -22.11
N ASN A 345 17.04 7.58 -22.12
CA ASN A 345 16.52 8.30 -23.28
C ASN A 345 16.70 9.84 -23.17
N GLY A 346 17.55 10.31 -22.24
CA GLY A 346 17.76 11.73 -21.99
C GLY A 346 16.91 12.30 -20.87
N ARG A 347 17.14 13.59 -20.55
CA ARG A 347 16.50 14.29 -19.43
C ARG A 347 16.19 15.74 -19.72
N GLU A 348 15.95 16.08 -20.97
CA GLU A 348 15.59 17.44 -21.35
C GLU A 348 14.31 17.88 -20.63
N GLY A 349 14.30 19.09 -20.06
CA GLY A 349 13.15 19.63 -19.32
C GLY A 349 12.94 19.10 -17.91
N VAL A 350 13.74 18.13 -17.45
CA VAL A 350 13.64 17.57 -16.10
C VAL A 350 14.27 18.51 -15.07
N THR A 351 13.54 18.88 -14.03
CA THR A 351 14.12 19.58 -12.88
C THR A 351 14.84 18.59 -11.96
N ILE A 352 16.17 18.75 -11.83
CA ILE A 352 17.01 17.93 -10.92
C ILE A 352 17.71 18.88 -9.97
N THR A 353 17.44 18.80 -8.66
CA THR A 353 18.03 19.70 -7.66
C THR A 353 18.07 19.09 -6.26
N GLY A 354 19.06 19.47 -5.46
CA GLY A 354 19.14 19.11 -4.05
C GLY A 354 19.28 17.61 -3.74
N ASN A 355 19.59 16.78 -4.74
CA ASN A 355 19.74 15.34 -4.53
C ASN A 355 21.14 14.96 -4.04
N VAL A 356 21.23 13.95 -3.19
CA VAL A 356 22.50 13.34 -2.77
C VAL A 356 22.59 11.95 -3.40
N ILE A 357 23.72 11.66 -4.07
CA ILE A 357 23.89 10.44 -4.85
C ILE A 357 25.15 9.67 -4.45
N PHE A 358 25.08 8.33 -4.49
CA PHE A 358 26.21 7.43 -4.48
C PHE A 358 26.05 6.44 -5.64
N GLY A 359 27.07 6.36 -6.51
CA GLY A 359 27.00 5.66 -7.80
C GLY A 359 27.05 6.64 -8.98
N HIS A 360 26.83 6.16 -10.19
CA HIS A 360 26.90 6.99 -11.39
C HIS A 360 25.66 7.90 -11.54
N GLY A 361 25.87 9.14 -11.98
CA GLY A 361 24.78 10.09 -12.22
C GLY A 361 25.28 11.44 -12.71
N PRO A 362 24.38 12.35 -13.15
CA PRO A 362 24.73 13.69 -13.55
C PRO A 362 25.23 14.49 -12.33
N LYS A 363 26.19 15.39 -12.59
CA LYS A 363 26.71 16.30 -11.53
C LYS A 363 25.75 17.49 -11.26
N GLU A 364 24.95 17.85 -12.23
CA GLU A 364 23.99 18.94 -12.12
C GLU A 364 22.85 18.57 -11.17
N GLY A 365 22.59 19.40 -10.17
CA GLY A 365 21.51 19.19 -9.18
C GLY A 365 21.77 18.07 -8.20
N THR A 366 23.02 17.55 -8.12
CA THR A 366 23.41 16.46 -7.25
C THR A 366 24.66 16.77 -6.43
N SER A 367 24.80 16.11 -5.28
CA SER A 367 26.00 16.16 -4.43
C SER A 367 26.41 14.72 -4.08
N PRO A 368 27.70 14.45 -3.81
CA PRO A 368 28.14 13.11 -3.48
C PRO A 368 27.73 12.71 -2.06
N GLY A 369 27.22 11.49 -1.91
CA GLY A 369 27.11 10.76 -0.67
C GLY A 369 28.29 9.79 -0.47
N ARG A 370 28.34 9.13 0.69
CA ARG A 370 29.43 8.23 1.08
C ARG A 370 29.07 6.74 1.02
N GLY A 371 27.80 6.43 0.75
CA GLY A 371 27.26 5.07 0.78
C GLY A 371 26.52 4.78 2.07
N LEU A 372 26.44 3.50 2.46
CA LEU A 372 25.65 3.09 3.62
C LEU A 372 26.14 3.67 4.96
N GLU A 373 27.38 4.12 5.04
CA GLU A 373 27.93 4.80 6.22
C GLU A 373 27.22 6.14 6.57
N ASP A 374 26.41 6.64 5.62
CA ASP A 374 25.58 7.82 5.86
C ASP A 374 24.32 7.51 6.69
N PHE A 375 24.02 6.24 6.95
CA PHE A 375 22.82 5.79 7.65
C PHE A 375 23.17 5.02 8.93
N VAL A 376 22.23 5.00 9.87
CA VAL A 376 22.40 4.31 11.16
C VAL A 376 22.47 2.80 10.97
N ASP A 377 21.49 2.19 10.25
CA ASP A 377 21.47 0.75 10.00
C ASP A 377 20.63 0.43 8.74
N LEU A 378 21.25 0.62 7.58
CA LEU A 378 20.62 0.42 6.28
C LEU A 378 21.41 -0.57 5.43
N GLY A 379 20.75 -1.63 4.91
CA GLY A 379 21.34 -2.63 4.05
C GLY A 379 20.98 -2.46 2.58
N TRP A 380 21.85 -2.88 1.66
CA TRP A 380 21.57 -2.90 0.21
C TRP A 380 20.46 -3.86 -0.19
N ASP A 381 20.21 -4.87 0.60
CA ASP A 381 19.29 -5.98 0.37
C ASP A 381 17.95 -5.86 1.13
N GLY A 382 17.83 -4.83 1.99
CA GLY A 382 16.66 -4.62 2.83
C GLY A 382 16.57 -5.56 4.03
N GLU A 383 17.66 -6.21 4.44
CA GLU A 383 17.73 -6.95 5.71
C GLU A 383 17.65 -5.98 6.90
N THR A 384 18.30 -4.82 6.75
CA THR A 384 18.16 -3.68 7.68
C THR A 384 17.66 -2.46 6.92
N HIS A 385 16.81 -1.66 7.54
CA HIS A 385 16.08 -0.58 6.88
C HIS A 385 15.91 0.70 7.70
N ASP A 386 16.78 0.93 8.70
CA ASP A 386 16.82 2.21 9.39
C ASP A 386 17.57 3.26 8.57
N ALA A 387 16.81 4.03 7.80
CA ALA A 387 17.31 5.10 6.95
C ALA A 387 17.59 6.42 7.69
N THR A 388 17.69 6.40 9.02
CA THR A 388 18.07 7.57 9.82
C THR A 388 19.49 8.01 9.44
N PRO A 389 19.71 9.29 9.06
CA PRO A 389 21.02 9.79 8.72
C PRO A 389 21.95 9.81 9.94
N THR A 390 23.22 9.41 9.74
CA THR A 390 24.26 9.66 10.77
C THR A 390 24.55 11.16 10.93
N GLY A 391 25.18 11.55 12.03
CA GLY A 391 25.54 12.96 12.28
C GLY A 391 26.46 13.56 11.22
N GLU A 392 27.19 12.73 10.48
CA GLU A 392 28.16 13.14 9.45
C GLU A 392 27.59 13.01 8.01
N ALA A 393 26.38 12.50 7.83
CA ALA A 393 25.76 12.33 6.50
C ALA A 393 25.68 13.69 5.76
N PRO A 394 26.12 13.76 4.48
CA PRO A 394 26.22 15.02 3.74
C PRO A 394 24.88 15.46 3.14
N PHE A 395 23.79 15.39 3.91
CA PHE A 395 22.43 15.60 3.43
C PHE A 395 21.95 17.06 3.51
N ASP A 396 22.73 18.00 4.02
CA ASP A 396 22.43 19.44 4.04
C ASP A 396 22.51 20.07 2.62
N ARG A 397 21.71 19.53 1.69
CA ARG A 397 21.75 19.87 0.26
C ARG A 397 20.37 20.15 -0.34
N ALA A 398 19.32 20.05 0.44
CA ALA A 398 17.97 20.20 -0.06
C ALA A 398 17.72 21.62 -0.62
N ASP A 399 17.11 21.67 -1.78
CA ASP A 399 16.61 22.90 -2.38
C ASP A 399 15.37 23.38 -1.61
N VAL A 400 15.43 24.59 -1.09
CA VAL A 400 14.36 25.18 -0.26
C VAL A 400 13.02 25.28 -0.97
N LYS A 401 13.02 25.35 -2.31
CA LYS A 401 11.80 25.38 -3.13
C LYS A 401 10.94 24.12 -3.00
N PHE A 402 11.59 22.98 -2.69
CA PHE A 402 10.94 21.68 -2.62
C PHE A 402 10.96 21.09 -1.19
N LEU A 403 11.17 21.93 -0.16
CA LEU A 403 11.12 21.46 1.23
C LEU A 403 9.71 21.00 1.60
N LEU A 404 9.67 19.92 2.34
CA LEU A 404 8.47 19.37 2.97
C LEU A 404 8.46 19.73 4.47
N GLU A 405 7.29 19.94 5.04
CA GLU A 405 7.12 20.24 6.46
C GLU A 405 7.50 19.07 7.36
N THR A 406 7.18 17.85 6.91
CA THR A 406 7.40 16.61 7.68
C THR A 406 8.32 15.64 6.95
N ASP A 407 8.89 14.70 7.70
CA ASP A 407 9.71 13.61 7.21
C ASP A 407 8.93 12.28 7.08
N PHE A 408 9.65 11.17 6.86
CA PHE A 408 9.10 9.81 6.79
C PHE A 408 8.28 9.43 8.04
N SER A 409 8.70 9.84 9.23
CA SER A 409 8.00 9.55 10.48
C SER A 409 6.80 10.46 10.75
N GLY A 410 6.52 11.43 9.87
CA GLY A 410 5.51 12.48 10.11
C GLY A 410 6.00 13.58 11.04
N SER A 411 7.24 13.52 11.51
CA SER A 411 7.81 14.53 12.39
C SER A 411 8.25 15.78 11.59
N ALA A 412 8.16 16.97 12.22
CA ALA A 412 8.60 18.22 11.59
C ALA A 412 10.10 18.18 11.22
N ARG A 413 10.43 18.62 10.00
CA ARG A 413 11.83 18.76 9.55
C ARG A 413 12.50 19.91 10.26
N THR A 414 13.76 19.72 10.68
CA THR A 414 14.55 20.72 11.44
C THR A 414 15.59 21.42 10.58
N GLY A 415 15.57 21.26 9.25
CA GLY A 415 16.53 21.86 8.34
C GLY A 415 16.38 21.38 6.90
N PRO A 416 17.18 21.91 5.96
CA PRO A 416 17.12 21.56 4.54
C PRO A 416 17.86 20.25 4.25
N LEU A 417 17.43 19.15 4.86
CA LEU A 417 18.00 17.83 4.67
C LEU A 417 17.34 17.11 3.49
N SER A 418 18.14 16.56 2.57
CA SER A 418 17.72 15.64 1.53
C SER A 418 17.39 14.26 2.12
N GLY A 419 16.57 13.47 1.41
CA GLY A 419 16.14 12.16 1.85
C GLY A 419 14.83 12.14 2.63
N ALA A 420 14.34 10.94 2.90
CA ALA A 420 13.03 10.70 3.53
C ALA A 420 13.06 11.01 5.04
N VAL A 421 14.12 10.63 5.73
CA VAL A 421 14.24 10.68 7.20
C VAL A 421 15.11 11.86 7.62
N LYS A 422 14.70 12.55 8.67
CA LYS A 422 15.53 13.59 9.31
C LYS A 422 16.56 12.97 10.29
N ARG A 423 17.55 13.76 10.68
CA ARG A 423 18.45 13.42 11.79
C ARG A 423 17.73 13.42 13.12
#